data_f892eee0a55f36228e04a616e0f73c06
#
_entry.id   f892eee0a55f36228e04a616e0f73c06
#
_cell.length_a   1.000
_cell.length_b   1.000
_cell.length_c   1.000
_cell.angle_alpha   90.00
_cell.angle_beta   90.00
_cell.angle_gamma   90.00
#
_symmetry.space_group_name_H-M   'P 1'
#
loop_
_entity.id
_entity.type
_entity.pdbx_description
1 polymer ?
#
loop_
_entity_poly.entity_id
_entity_poly.type
_entity_poly.pdbx_seq_one_letter_code
_entity_poly.pdbx_strand_id
1 'polypeptide(L)'
;MHIPDRPCFGETIQALLATYKKKEIDVATISTADFRNGMGLKINDKYYTIVEFQHVKPGKGGAFVRYKIRDLKSGRVIDQTCNAGTKFENVQLITKEMQYLYNDGESYYFMDNETYDQIAVPADFIGEKSVWFKENDTCQ
;
A
#
# COMPACT_ATOMS: atom_id res chain seq x y z
N MET A 1 16.41 20.59 -45.57
CA MET A 1 16.84 20.04 -44.27
C MET A 1 15.71 19.20 -43.72
N HIS A 2 15.88 17.91 -43.68
CA HIS A 2 14.86 16.99 -43.18
C HIS A 2 15.01 16.92 -41.68
N ILE A 3 13.98 17.36 -40.95
CA ILE A 3 13.93 17.17 -39.49
C ILE A 3 13.45 15.74 -39.28
N PRO A 4 14.22 14.85 -38.65
CA PRO A 4 13.75 13.52 -38.36
C PRO A 4 12.50 13.65 -37.46
N ASP A 5 11.46 12.94 -37.84
CA ASP A 5 10.22 12.86 -37.06
C ASP A 5 10.52 12.60 -35.60
N ARG A 6 10.26 13.61 -34.78
CA ARG A 6 10.26 13.41 -33.33
C ARG A 6 9.10 12.46 -33.03
N PRO A 7 9.36 11.34 -32.36
CA PRO A 7 8.24 10.49 -31.94
C PRO A 7 7.27 11.35 -31.15
N CYS A 8 6.02 11.32 -31.58
CA CYS A 8 4.97 12.06 -30.90
C CYS A 8 4.99 11.69 -29.41
N PHE A 9 5.12 12.68 -28.55
CA PHE A 9 5.12 12.52 -27.09
C PHE A 9 3.94 11.67 -26.58
N GLY A 10 2.83 11.61 -27.33
CA GLY A 10 1.67 10.79 -27.03
C GLY A 10 1.91 9.28 -27.04
N GLU A 11 2.75 8.77 -27.93
CA GLU A 11 3.05 7.33 -27.99
C GLU A 11 3.95 6.90 -26.85
N THR A 12 4.90 7.72 -26.45
CA THR A 12 5.79 7.43 -25.31
C THR A 12 5.02 7.42 -23.99
N ILE A 13 4.06 8.33 -23.82
CA ILE A 13 3.22 8.39 -22.63
C ILE A 13 2.26 7.17 -22.57
N GLN A 14 1.70 6.77 -23.71
CA GLN A 14 0.84 5.56 -23.77
C GLN A 14 1.64 4.28 -23.51
N ALA A 15 2.88 4.19 -24.00
CA ALA A 15 3.76 3.07 -23.71
C ALA A 15 4.15 3.02 -22.24
N LEU A 16 4.43 4.16 -21.61
CA LEU A 16 4.70 4.26 -20.17
C LEU A 16 3.46 3.94 -19.33
N LEU A 17 2.29 4.42 -19.73
CA LEU A 17 1.01 4.10 -19.09
C LEU A 17 0.64 2.62 -19.27
N ALA A 18 0.92 2.02 -20.44
CA ALA A 18 0.72 0.60 -20.67
C ALA A 18 1.70 -0.25 -19.85
N THR A 19 2.95 0.21 -19.68
CA THR A 19 3.94 -0.44 -18.81
C THR A 19 3.57 -0.28 -17.33
N TYR A 20 3.01 0.86 -16.95
CA TYR A 20 2.52 1.09 -15.59
C TYR A 20 1.24 0.29 -15.29
N LYS A 21 0.32 0.17 -16.26
CA LYS A 21 -0.87 -0.70 -16.15
C LYS A 21 -0.52 -2.20 -16.12
N LYS A 22 0.63 -2.59 -16.66
CA LYS A 22 1.05 -3.99 -16.75
C LYS A 22 1.92 -4.45 -15.58
N LYS A 23 2.21 -3.56 -14.63
CA LYS A 23 2.59 -3.98 -13.29
C LYS A 23 1.28 -4.33 -12.55
N GLU A 24 0.56 -5.34 -13.09
CA GLU A 24 -0.37 -6.11 -12.28
C GLU A 24 0.42 -6.50 -11.03
N ILE A 25 0.05 -5.88 -9.95
CA ILE A 25 0.44 -6.35 -8.63
C ILE A 25 -0.04 -7.78 -8.64
N ASP A 26 0.88 -8.74 -8.69
CA ASP A 26 0.56 -10.15 -8.46
C ASP A 26 -0.10 -10.21 -7.09
N VAL A 27 -1.41 -10.12 -7.09
CA VAL A 27 -2.22 -10.24 -5.89
C VAL A 27 -2.18 -11.71 -5.52
N ALA A 28 -1.11 -12.09 -4.83
CA ALA A 28 -0.97 -13.43 -4.32
C ALA A 28 -2.10 -13.68 -3.34
N THR A 29 -2.97 -14.61 -3.65
CA THR A 29 -4.01 -15.05 -2.72
C THR A 29 -3.37 -15.93 -1.65
N ILE A 30 -3.48 -15.52 -0.40
CA ILE A 30 -3.00 -16.27 0.75
C ILE A 30 -4.14 -16.83 1.58
N SER A 31 -3.88 -17.94 2.25
CA SER A 31 -4.80 -18.53 3.23
C SER A 31 -4.48 -18.06 4.64
N THR A 32 -5.40 -18.27 5.57
CA THR A 32 -5.17 -17.98 6.99
C THR A 32 -3.99 -18.77 7.59
N ALA A 33 -3.59 -19.87 6.96
CA ALA A 33 -2.43 -20.67 7.37
C ALA A 33 -1.11 -19.92 7.12
N ASP A 34 -1.09 -19.00 6.15
CA ASP A 34 0.11 -18.26 5.74
C ASP A 34 0.23 -16.90 6.46
N PHE A 35 -0.68 -16.58 7.38
CA PHE A 35 -0.67 -15.32 8.10
C PHE A 35 0.64 -15.09 8.86
N ARG A 36 1.15 -13.89 8.73
CA ARG A 36 2.32 -13.40 9.49
C ARG A 36 2.06 -11.98 9.96
N ASN A 37 2.64 -11.62 11.08
CA ASN A 37 2.58 -10.26 11.59
C ASN A 37 3.29 -9.31 10.62
N GLY A 38 2.67 -8.18 10.33
CA GLY A 38 3.19 -7.19 9.38
C GLY A 38 2.78 -7.40 7.92
N MET A 39 2.06 -8.48 7.60
CA MET A 39 1.55 -8.70 6.24
C MET A 39 0.43 -7.71 5.89
N GLY A 40 0.46 -7.24 4.66
CA GLY A 40 -0.62 -6.43 4.08
C GLY A 40 -1.75 -7.29 3.52
N LEU A 41 -2.97 -6.92 3.83
CA LEU A 41 -4.18 -7.54 3.30
C LEU A 41 -5.05 -6.50 2.61
N LYS A 42 -5.65 -6.87 1.51
CA LYS A 42 -6.70 -6.07 0.87
C LYS A 42 -8.06 -6.72 1.15
N ILE A 43 -8.93 -5.98 1.80
CA ILE A 43 -10.30 -6.40 2.13
C ILE A 43 -11.25 -5.26 1.74
N ASN A 44 -12.22 -5.52 0.85
CA ASN A 44 -13.21 -4.52 0.39
C ASN A 44 -12.57 -3.20 -0.08
N ASP A 45 -11.52 -3.29 -0.93
CA ASP A 45 -10.78 -2.15 -1.46
C ASP A 45 -10.06 -1.27 -0.42
N LYS A 46 -9.93 -1.77 0.80
CA LYS A 46 -9.15 -1.16 1.86
C LYS A 46 -7.92 -2.00 2.18
N TYR A 47 -6.85 -1.31 2.54
CA TYR A 47 -5.58 -1.93 2.87
C TYR A 47 -5.39 -1.99 4.38
N TYR A 48 -5.05 -3.17 4.86
CA TYR A 48 -4.85 -3.46 6.27
C TYR A 48 -3.51 -4.14 6.50
N THR A 49 -2.96 -3.96 7.68
CA THR A 49 -1.78 -4.71 8.14
C THR A 49 -2.17 -5.64 9.27
N ILE A 50 -1.74 -6.89 9.22
CA ILE A 50 -1.92 -7.84 10.32
C ILE A 50 -1.02 -7.43 11.48
N VAL A 51 -1.62 -7.12 12.61
CA VAL A 51 -0.90 -6.80 13.86
C VAL A 51 -0.65 -8.08 14.66
N GLU A 52 -1.69 -8.89 14.82
CA GLU A 52 -1.66 -10.12 15.59
C GLU A 52 -2.67 -11.12 15.02
N PHE A 53 -2.38 -12.40 15.11
CA PHE A 53 -3.31 -13.44 14.75
C PHE A 53 -3.18 -14.64 15.67
N GLN A 54 -4.29 -15.35 15.87
CA GLN A 54 -4.36 -16.53 16.71
C GLN A 54 -5.24 -17.61 16.07
N HIS A 55 -4.68 -18.79 15.90
CA HIS A 55 -5.43 -19.96 15.46
C HIS A 55 -6.14 -20.61 16.66
N VAL A 56 -7.45 -20.74 16.59
CA VAL A 56 -8.27 -21.39 17.61
C VAL A 56 -8.83 -22.68 17.04
N LYS A 57 -8.52 -23.79 17.68
CA LYS A 57 -9.08 -25.11 17.36
C LYS A 57 -9.98 -25.54 18.53
N PRO A 58 -11.29 -25.25 18.48
CA PRO A 58 -12.21 -25.74 19.50
C PRO A 58 -12.35 -27.27 19.40
N GLY A 59 -12.54 -27.93 20.52
CA GLY A 59 -12.71 -29.41 20.57
C GLY A 59 -13.96 -29.92 19.84
N LYS A 60 -14.96 -29.07 19.64
CA LYS A 60 -16.17 -29.31 18.84
C LYS A 60 -16.40 -28.12 17.93
N GLY A 61 -16.41 -28.35 16.61
CA GLY A 61 -16.64 -27.32 15.59
C GLY A 61 -15.44 -27.06 14.70
N GLY A 62 -15.60 -26.20 13.68
CA GLY A 62 -14.56 -25.83 12.74
C GLY A 62 -13.48 -24.94 13.37
N ALA A 63 -12.24 -25.11 12.96
CA ALA A 63 -11.16 -24.22 13.35
C ALA A 63 -11.41 -22.79 12.80
N PHE A 64 -11.11 -21.79 13.59
CA PHE A 64 -11.21 -20.40 13.19
C PHE A 64 -9.95 -19.61 13.58
N VAL A 65 -9.75 -18.48 12.93
CA VAL A 65 -8.62 -17.60 13.20
C VAL A 65 -9.16 -16.25 13.67
N ARG A 66 -8.69 -15.84 14.83
CA ARG A 66 -8.84 -14.47 15.33
C ARG A 66 -7.67 -13.66 14.85
N TYR A 67 -7.91 -12.49 14.29
CA TYR A 67 -6.84 -11.63 13.84
C TYR A 67 -7.16 -10.16 14.08
N LYS A 68 -6.15 -9.41 14.44
CA LYS A 68 -6.19 -7.96 14.58
C LYS A 68 -5.53 -7.33 13.37
N ILE A 69 -6.25 -6.46 12.72
CA ILE A 69 -5.78 -5.72 11.55
C ILE A 69 -5.79 -4.22 11.84
N ARG A 70 -4.79 -3.55 11.35
CA ARG A 70 -4.70 -2.09 11.39
C ARG A 70 -5.04 -1.54 10.01
N ASP A 71 -6.01 -0.65 9.94
CA ASP A 71 -6.31 0.11 8.74
C ASP A 71 -5.15 1.07 8.45
N LEU A 72 -4.57 0.99 7.25
CA LEU A 72 -3.46 1.85 6.86
C LEU A 72 -3.88 3.31 6.66
N LYS A 73 -5.13 3.55 6.33
CA LYS A 73 -5.66 4.91 6.13
C LYS A 73 -5.97 5.59 7.48
N SER A 74 -6.75 4.95 8.32
CA SER A 74 -7.22 5.53 9.60
C SER A 74 -6.35 5.19 10.80
N GLY A 75 -5.45 4.21 10.68
CA GLY A 75 -4.61 3.72 11.77
C GLY A 75 -5.37 2.92 12.84
N ARG A 76 -6.67 2.70 12.66
CA ARG A 76 -7.50 1.98 13.64
C ARG A 76 -7.22 0.49 13.62
N VAL A 77 -7.18 -0.12 14.79
CA VAL A 77 -7.06 -1.57 14.95
C VAL A 77 -8.45 -2.17 15.10
N ILE A 78 -8.74 -3.18 14.30
CA ILE A 78 -10.02 -3.88 14.27
C ILE A 78 -9.77 -5.35 14.52
N ASP A 79 -10.56 -5.93 15.47
CA ASP A 79 -10.56 -7.37 15.72
C ASP A 79 -11.56 -8.06 14.79
N GLN A 80 -11.10 -9.08 14.08
CA GLN A 80 -11.95 -9.89 13.23
C GLN A 80 -11.69 -11.37 13.44
N THR A 81 -12.68 -12.17 13.04
CA THR A 81 -12.60 -13.62 13.09
C THR A 81 -13.03 -14.20 11.75
N CYS A 82 -12.30 -15.16 11.26
CA CYS A 82 -12.66 -15.89 10.05
C CYS A 82 -12.45 -17.39 10.22
N ASN A 83 -13.08 -18.16 9.35
CA ASN A 83 -12.90 -19.61 9.33
C ASN A 83 -11.49 -19.94 8.85
N ALA A 84 -10.90 -21.00 9.40
CA ALA A 84 -9.62 -21.50 8.92
C ALA A 84 -9.71 -21.88 7.42
N GLY A 85 -8.72 -21.47 6.64
CA GLY A 85 -8.72 -21.69 5.20
C GLY A 85 -9.38 -20.59 4.36
N THR A 86 -9.90 -19.53 4.99
CA THR A 86 -10.37 -18.35 4.24
C THR A 86 -9.21 -17.72 3.47
N LYS A 87 -9.49 -17.36 2.21
CA LYS A 87 -8.49 -16.75 1.32
C LYS A 87 -8.62 -15.24 1.35
N PHE A 88 -7.48 -14.56 1.35
CA PHE A 88 -7.37 -13.12 1.32
C PHE A 88 -6.40 -12.68 0.22
N GLU A 89 -6.61 -11.48 -0.30
CA GLU A 89 -5.66 -10.85 -1.20
C GLU A 89 -4.48 -10.31 -0.39
N ASN A 90 -3.30 -10.87 -0.64
CA ASN A 90 -2.06 -10.41 -0.04
C ASN A 90 -1.52 -9.20 -0.80
N VAL A 91 -1.18 -8.15 -0.08
CA VAL A 91 -0.52 -6.97 -0.62
C VAL A 91 0.84 -6.84 0.03
N GLN A 92 1.87 -6.80 -0.79
CA GLN A 92 3.21 -6.56 -0.27
C GLN A 92 3.36 -5.10 0.13
N LEU A 93 3.59 -4.85 1.41
CA LEU A 93 3.91 -3.53 1.93
C LEU A 93 5.43 -3.33 1.86
N ILE A 94 5.84 -2.28 1.19
CA ILE A 94 7.23 -1.88 1.08
C ILE A 94 7.38 -0.56 1.83
N THR A 95 8.24 -0.52 2.82
CA THR A 95 8.61 0.71 3.50
C THR A 95 9.76 1.36 2.76
N LYS A 96 9.61 2.60 2.37
CA LYS A 96 10.63 3.40 1.70
C LYS A 96 10.90 4.67 2.47
N GLU A 97 12.13 5.11 2.46
CA GLU A 97 12.53 6.41 2.98
C GLU A 97 12.35 7.46 1.88
N MET A 98 11.52 8.44 2.17
CA MET A 98 11.21 9.52 1.25
C MET A 98 11.48 10.86 1.89
N GLN A 99 11.96 11.81 1.09
CA GLN A 99 12.13 13.18 1.51
C GLN A 99 10.87 13.98 1.21
N TYR A 100 10.35 14.67 2.22
CA TYR A 100 9.26 15.60 2.03
C TYR A 100 9.76 16.87 1.33
N LEU A 101 9.12 17.24 0.23
CA LEU A 101 9.49 18.41 -0.56
C LEU A 101 8.65 19.63 -0.21
N TYR A 102 7.36 19.57 -0.49
CA TYR A 102 6.43 20.69 -0.30
C TYR A 102 4.98 20.22 -0.30
N ASN A 103 4.08 21.14 0.02
CA ASN A 103 2.64 20.97 0.01
C ASN A 103 2.01 22.05 -0.87
N ASP A 104 1.09 21.68 -1.74
CA ASP A 104 0.33 22.62 -2.56
C ASP A 104 -1.07 22.96 -2.00
N GLY A 105 -1.41 22.45 -0.82
CA GLY A 105 -2.71 22.60 -0.16
C GLY A 105 -3.64 21.40 -0.32
N GLU A 106 -3.53 20.63 -1.39
CA GLU A 106 -4.32 19.42 -1.63
C GLU A 106 -3.50 18.15 -1.47
N SER A 107 -2.22 18.21 -1.80
CA SER A 107 -1.31 17.06 -1.77
C SER A 107 0.06 17.43 -1.20
N TYR A 108 0.66 16.45 -0.57
CA TYR A 108 2.04 16.51 -0.08
C TYR A 108 2.94 15.76 -1.06
N TYR A 109 4.03 16.39 -1.47
CA TYR A 109 4.98 15.83 -2.43
C TYR A 109 6.18 15.26 -1.70
N PHE A 110 6.44 13.99 -1.97
CA PHE A 110 7.59 13.26 -1.44
C PHE A 110 8.48 12.78 -2.57
N MET A 111 9.77 12.77 -2.35
CA MET A 111 10.76 12.27 -3.30
C MET A 111 11.43 11.03 -2.72
N ASP A 112 11.49 9.98 -3.51
CA ASP A 112 12.24 8.77 -3.19
C ASP A 112 13.75 9.09 -3.23
N ASN A 113 14.47 8.80 -2.17
CA ASN A 113 15.90 9.07 -2.07
C ASN A 113 16.77 8.17 -2.97
N GLU A 114 16.24 7.06 -3.44
CA GLU A 114 16.96 6.12 -4.31
C GLU A 114 16.69 6.39 -5.79
N THR A 115 15.42 6.56 -6.15
CA THR A 115 15.01 6.72 -7.56
C THR A 115 14.82 8.16 -7.98
N TYR A 116 14.74 9.10 -7.03
CA TYR A 116 14.40 10.50 -7.22
C TYR A 116 13.02 10.74 -7.85
N ASP A 117 12.16 9.73 -7.79
CA ASP A 117 10.77 9.86 -8.23
C ASP A 117 9.96 10.66 -7.23
N GLN A 118 9.11 11.54 -7.74
CA GLN A 118 8.21 12.32 -6.92
C GLN A 118 6.82 11.66 -6.87
N ILE A 119 6.29 11.54 -5.67
CA ILE A 119 4.96 10.98 -5.41
C ILE A 119 4.10 12.02 -4.71
N ALA A 120 2.92 12.27 -5.25
CA ALA A 120 1.91 13.11 -4.61
C ALA A 120 1.02 12.26 -3.71
N VAL A 121 0.95 12.60 -2.45
CA VAL A 121 0.09 11.94 -1.46
C VAL A 121 -1.03 12.90 -1.07
N PRO A 122 -2.30 12.55 -1.28
CA PRO A 122 -3.42 13.40 -0.90
C PRO A 122 -3.39 13.75 0.59
N ALA A 123 -3.74 15.00 0.92
CA ALA A 123 -3.74 15.49 2.30
C ALA A 123 -4.61 14.66 3.25
N ASP A 124 -5.66 14.02 2.73
CA ASP A 124 -6.53 13.13 3.50
C ASP A 124 -5.81 11.93 4.13
N PHE A 125 -4.74 11.44 3.48
CA PHE A 125 -3.94 10.32 4.00
C PHE A 125 -3.00 10.76 5.13
N ILE A 126 -2.51 11.98 5.05
CA ILE A 126 -1.56 12.51 6.03
C ILE A 126 -2.31 13.07 7.24
N GLY A 127 -3.40 13.81 7.00
CA GLY A 127 -4.24 14.38 8.05
C GLY A 127 -3.43 15.15 9.09
N GLU A 128 -3.67 14.86 10.36
CA GLU A 128 -2.99 15.54 11.48
C GLU A 128 -1.50 15.22 11.59
N LYS A 129 -1.00 14.21 10.88
CA LYS A 129 0.41 13.82 10.91
C LYS A 129 1.33 14.85 10.25
N SER A 130 0.77 15.78 9.48
CA SER A 130 1.52 16.85 8.82
C SER A 130 2.32 17.74 9.80
N VAL A 131 1.92 17.77 11.07
CA VAL A 131 2.61 18.54 12.13
C VAL A 131 3.98 17.95 12.49
N TRP A 132 4.21 16.67 12.18
CA TRP A 132 5.38 15.93 12.63
C TRP A 132 6.59 16.03 11.69
N PHE A 133 6.42 16.55 10.49
CA PHE A 133 7.52 16.68 9.53
C PHE A 133 7.58 18.08 8.91
N LYS A 134 8.78 18.51 8.58
CA LYS A 134 9.09 19.79 7.96
C LYS A 134 9.66 19.56 6.57
N GLU A 135 9.68 20.60 5.76
CA GLU A 135 10.33 20.57 4.44
C GLU A 135 11.76 20.02 4.54
N ASN A 136 12.09 19.10 3.65
CA ASN A 136 13.35 18.38 3.58
C ASN A 136 13.60 17.34 4.68
N ASP A 137 12.60 17.02 5.52
CA ASP A 137 12.71 15.91 6.46
C ASP A 137 12.56 14.56 5.73
N THR A 138 13.28 13.56 6.22
CA THR A 138 13.16 12.18 5.74
C THR A 138 12.07 11.46 6.51
N CYS A 139 11.09 10.91 5.79
CA CYS A 139 9.94 10.18 6.32
C CYS A 139 9.91 8.74 5.81
N GLN A 140 9.35 7.83 6.60
CA GLN A 140 9.08 6.44 6.23
C GLN A 140 7.59 6.17 6.11
#